data_6cc0b91d73d74ae4a65b2dc289559a76
#
_entry.id   6cc0b91d73d74ae4a65b2dc289559a76
#
_cell.length_a   1.000
_cell.length_b   1.000
_cell.length_c   1.000
_cell.angle_alpha   90.00
_cell.angle_beta   90.00
_cell.angle_gamma   90.00
#
_symmetry.space_group_name_H-M   'P 1'
#
loop_
_entity.id
_entity.type
_entity.pdbx_description
1 polymer ?
#
loop_
_entity_poly.entity_id
_entity_poly.type
_entity_poly.pdbx_seq_one_letter_code
_entity_poly.pdbx_strand_id
1 'polypeptide(L)'
;MKKLLLAAVLALTTGMAFAQGAANSKKGAPAAAPSAEEQTIRARLEQTFNLKPSKVSPTPFGWYEIIVDAEVYYVDPQANYVFNGSVIDTRTRQNLTQARKDDLMKVDYAKLPLDQAVRIRVGKGTRQFVTFEDPNCGFCRKLHNDLKGLTDYTLYIFLYPILSPDSTEKAKGIWCARDRAATWNALMLEGKAPPAAPADCKHPLEANLQLGRKLGVNGTPTLIFQDGSRMPGASSVEAIEQRFAAAKK
;
A
#
# COMPACT_ATOMS: atom_id res chain seq x y z
N MET A 1 -8.70 86.06 39.99
CA MET A 1 -9.71 85.42 39.15
C MET A 1 -8.97 84.45 38.16
N LYS A 2 -8.57 83.32 38.58
CA LYS A 2 -7.88 82.31 37.74
C LYS A 2 -8.60 80.99 37.88
N LYS A 3 -9.24 80.51 36.80
CA LYS A 3 -9.91 79.21 36.74
C LYS A 3 -8.87 78.18 36.44
N LEU A 4 -8.71 77.17 37.30
CA LEU A 4 -7.96 75.97 37.06
C LEU A 4 -8.83 75.00 36.24
N LEU A 5 -8.30 74.54 35.12
CA LEU A 5 -8.85 73.42 34.35
C LEU A 5 -8.04 72.18 34.73
N LEU A 6 -8.72 71.22 35.30
CA LEU A 6 -8.23 69.85 35.53
C LEU A 6 -8.36 69.04 34.23
N ALA A 7 -7.25 68.55 33.68
CA ALA A 7 -7.21 67.65 32.59
C ALA A 7 -7.13 66.24 33.16
N ALA A 8 -8.18 65.38 32.88
CA ALA A 8 -8.18 63.98 33.20
C ALA A 8 -7.50 63.19 32.07
N VAL A 9 -6.41 62.53 32.44
CA VAL A 9 -5.69 61.61 31.54
C VAL A 9 -6.36 60.22 31.64
N LEU A 10 -7.00 59.81 30.55
CA LEU A 10 -7.59 58.47 30.41
C LEU A 10 -6.52 57.53 29.84
N ALA A 11 -5.99 56.62 30.65
CA ALA A 11 -5.06 55.58 30.20
C ALA A 11 -5.84 54.46 29.54
N LEU A 12 -5.71 54.30 28.21
CA LEU A 12 -6.16 53.11 27.47
C LEU A 12 -5.12 52.01 27.64
N THR A 13 -5.45 50.96 28.39
CA THR A 13 -4.71 49.70 28.42
C THR A 13 -5.25 48.81 27.29
N THR A 14 -4.49 48.70 26.21
CA THR A 14 -4.73 47.71 25.16
C THR A 14 -4.32 46.31 25.64
N GLY A 15 -5.29 45.50 26.04
CA GLY A 15 -5.07 44.08 26.32
C GLY A 15 -4.83 43.29 25.02
N MET A 16 -3.61 42.82 24.82
CA MET A 16 -3.34 41.80 23.78
C MET A 16 -3.92 40.48 24.22
N ALA A 17 -5.02 40.08 23.59
CA ALA A 17 -5.55 38.74 23.70
C ALA A 17 -4.68 37.79 22.84
N PHE A 18 -3.87 36.96 23.48
CA PHE A 18 -3.25 35.79 22.82
C PHE A 18 -4.32 34.81 22.47
N ALA A 19 -4.68 34.70 21.18
CA ALA A 19 -5.49 33.63 20.65
C ALA A 19 -4.66 32.32 20.71
N GLN A 20 -4.92 31.49 21.71
CA GLN A 20 -4.45 30.11 21.72
C GLN A 20 -5.16 29.36 20.59
N GLY A 21 -4.40 29.04 19.51
CA GLY A 21 -4.84 28.20 18.44
C GLY A 21 -5.13 26.80 18.99
N ALA A 22 -6.40 26.48 19.18
CA ALA A 22 -6.86 25.12 19.46
C ALA A 22 -6.52 24.25 18.25
N ALA A 23 -5.56 23.35 18.41
CA ALA A 23 -5.29 22.28 17.46
C ALA A 23 -6.57 21.43 17.33
N ASN A 24 -7.30 21.64 16.24
CA ASN A 24 -8.51 20.90 15.93
C ASN A 24 -8.10 19.50 15.44
N SER A 25 -7.91 18.58 16.38
CA SER A 25 -7.81 17.15 16.14
C SER A 25 -9.13 16.74 15.47
N LYS A 26 -9.11 16.45 14.16
CA LYS A 26 -10.20 15.83 13.44
C LYS A 26 -10.44 14.42 14.01
N LYS A 27 -11.17 14.34 15.10
CA LYS A 27 -11.85 13.12 15.53
C LYS A 27 -12.75 12.73 14.39
N GLY A 28 -12.54 11.54 13.81
CA GLY A 28 -13.40 11.02 12.75
C GLY A 28 -14.86 11.11 13.18
N ALA A 29 -15.70 11.70 12.33
CA ALA A 29 -17.14 11.73 12.57
C ALA A 29 -17.63 10.29 12.77
N PRO A 30 -18.56 10.02 13.70
CA PRO A 30 -19.15 8.70 13.85
C PRO A 30 -19.76 8.28 12.52
N ALA A 31 -19.51 7.03 12.11
CA ALA A 31 -20.08 6.47 10.88
C ALA A 31 -21.60 6.68 10.91
N ALA A 32 -22.15 7.33 9.88
CA ALA A 32 -23.59 7.53 9.76
C ALA A 32 -24.29 6.16 9.79
N ALA A 33 -25.47 6.09 10.41
CA ALA A 33 -26.27 4.86 10.41
C ALA A 33 -26.56 4.42 8.95
N PRO A 34 -26.57 3.10 8.65
CA PRO A 34 -26.85 2.60 7.32
C PRO A 34 -28.21 3.10 6.80
N SER A 35 -28.28 3.51 5.53
CA SER A 35 -29.54 3.91 4.91
C SER A 35 -30.53 2.73 4.82
N ALA A 36 -31.82 3.02 4.59
CA ALA A 36 -32.83 1.98 4.40
C ALA A 36 -32.49 1.04 3.21
N GLU A 37 -31.91 1.62 2.14
CA GLU A 37 -31.46 0.86 0.96
C GLU A 37 -30.28 -0.03 1.30
N GLU A 38 -29.29 0.47 2.04
CA GLU A 38 -28.14 -0.35 2.50
C GLU A 38 -28.60 -1.53 3.37
N GLN A 39 -29.58 -1.31 4.25
CA GLN A 39 -30.16 -2.37 5.08
C GLN A 39 -30.89 -3.41 4.23
N THR A 40 -31.67 -2.97 3.23
CA THR A 40 -32.39 -3.84 2.29
C THR A 40 -31.40 -4.69 1.49
N ILE A 41 -30.32 -4.08 0.97
CA ILE A 41 -29.27 -4.76 0.22
C ILE A 41 -28.62 -5.84 1.08
N ARG A 42 -28.21 -5.50 2.30
CA ARG A 42 -27.58 -6.45 3.23
C ARG A 42 -28.50 -7.63 3.54
N ALA A 43 -29.76 -7.37 3.88
CA ALA A 43 -30.73 -8.40 4.22
C ALA A 43 -30.99 -9.35 3.02
N ARG A 44 -31.17 -8.80 1.82
CA ARG A 44 -31.41 -9.58 0.61
C ARG A 44 -30.21 -10.47 0.24
N LEU A 45 -29.00 -9.92 0.30
CA LEU A 45 -27.78 -10.67 -0.01
C LEU A 45 -27.51 -11.78 1.01
N GLU A 46 -27.75 -11.52 2.29
CA GLU A 46 -27.62 -12.55 3.32
C GLU A 46 -28.67 -13.65 3.14
N GLN A 47 -29.91 -13.28 2.91
CA GLN A 47 -31.01 -14.25 2.74
C GLN A 47 -30.86 -15.12 1.47
N THR A 48 -30.40 -14.51 0.36
CA THR A 48 -30.39 -15.22 -0.95
C THR A 48 -29.10 -15.97 -1.20
N PHE A 49 -27.97 -15.43 -0.77
CA PHE A 49 -26.64 -15.95 -1.10
C PHE A 49 -25.78 -16.26 0.13
N ASN A 50 -26.29 -16.04 1.35
CA ASN A 50 -25.52 -16.10 2.59
C ASN A 50 -24.27 -15.18 2.57
N LEU A 51 -24.33 -14.06 1.83
CA LEU A 51 -23.25 -13.10 1.70
C LEU A 51 -23.41 -11.97 2.71
N LYS A 52 -22.32 -11.67 3.44
CA LYS A 52 -22.26 -10.56 4.43
C LYS A 52 -21.28 -9.50 3.94
N PRO A 53 -21.74 -8.49 3.19
CA PRO A 53 -20.87 -7.41 2.74
C PRO A 53 -20.21 -6.69 3.92
N SER A 54 -18.87 -6.56 3.86
CA SER A 54 -18.11 -5.75 4.83
C SER A 54 -18.42 -4.26 4.64
N LYS A 55 -18.73 -3.86 3.41
CA LYS A 55 -19.13 -2.49 3.07
C LYS A 55 -20.23 -2.49 2.00
N VAL A 56 -21.16 -1.53 2.12
CA VAL A 56 -22.15 -1.17 1.11
C VAL A 56 -22.05 0.36 0.95
N SER A 57 -21.95 0.86 -0.26
CA SER A 57 -21.79 2.30 -0.53
C SER A 57 -22.47 2.69 -1.84
N PRO A 58 -23.18 3.83 -1.89
CA PRO A 58 -23.76 4.33 -3.14
C PRO A 58 -22.66 4.72 -4.12
N THR A 59 -22.93 4.55 -5.41
CA THR A 59 -22.04 4.96 -6.51
C THR A 59 -22.62 6.18 -7.25
N PRO A 60 -21.80 6.96 -7.94
CA PRO A 60 -22.27 8.11 -8.73
C PRO A 60 -23.18 7.75 -9.91
N PHE A 61 -23.25 6.46 -10.27
CA PHE A 61 -24.06 5.96 -11.40
C PHE A 61 -25.35 5.24 -10.93
N GLY A 62 -25.76 5.43 -9.66
CA GLY A 62 -27.06 5.00 -9.16
C GLY A 62 -27.16 3.54 -8.68
N TRP A 63 -26.06 2.79 -8.70
CA TRP A 63 -25.96 1.46 -8.10
C TRP A 63 -25.24 1.54 -6.75
N TYR A 64 -25.17 0.44 -6.03
CA TYR A 64 -24.38 0.30 -4.81
C TYR A 64 -23.15 -0.57 -5.06
N GLU A 65 -21.98 -0.10 -4.61
CA GLU A 65 -20.78 -0.92 -4.47
C GLU A 65 -20.93 -1.76 -3.21
N ILE A 66 -20.70 -3.05 -3.32
CA ILE A 66 -20.61 -3.96 -2.18
C ILE A 66 -19.23 -4.63 -2.15
N ILE A 67 -18.67 -4.79 -0.95
CA ILE A 67 -17.39 -5.45 -0.73
C ILE A 67 -17.64 -6.71 0.07
N VAL A 68 -17.26 -7.86 -0.54
CA VAL A 68 -17.32 -9.18 0.08
C VAL A 68 -15.94 -9.82 -0.10
N ASP A 69 -15.28 -10.20 0.99
CA ASP A 69 -13.95 -10.85 0.96
C ASP A 69 -12.91 -10.12 0.10
N ALA A 70 -12.88 -8.77 0.20
CA ALA A 70 -12.04 -7.86 -0.60
C ALA A 70 -12.35 -7.82 -2.12
N GLU A 71 -13.38 -8.52 -2.57
CA GLU A 71 -13.90 -8.41 -3.93
C GLU A 71 -14.97 -7.33 -4.04
N VAL A 72 -15.03 -6.68 -5.21
CA VAL A 72 -15.95 -5.58 -5.50
C VAL A 72 -17.04 -6.08 -6.44
N TYR A 73 -18.28 -5.92 -6.01
CA TYR A 73 -19.48 -6.17 -6.81
C TYR A 73 -20.36 -4.93 -6.82
N TYR A 74 -21.33 -4.90 -7.71
CA TYR A 74 -22.34 -3.84 -7.77
C TYR A 74 -23.74 -4.42 -7.69
N VAL A 75 -24.65 -3.69 -7.08
CA VAL A 75 -26.03 -4.13 -6.89
C VAL A 75 -26.98 -2.96 -7.13
N ASP A 76 -28.14 -3.20 -7.73
CA ASP A 76 -29.17 -2.20 -7.89
C ASP A 76 -29.79 -1.82 -6.52
N PRO A 77 -30.44 -0.64 -6.38
CA PRO A 77 -30.96 -0.16 -5.09
C PRO A 77 -31.97 -1.09 -4.42
N GLN A 78 -32.67 -1.92 -5.19
CA GLN A 78 -33.65 -2.89 -4.70
C GLN A 78 -33.04 -4.27 -4.43
N ALA A 79 -31.74 -4.45 -4.71
CA ALA A 79 -31.03 -5.72 -4.59
C ALA A 79 -31.66 -6.87 -5.41
N ASN A 80 -32.19 -6.57 -6.58
CA ASN A 80 -32.71 -7.59 -7.51
C ASN A 80 -31.61 -8.21 -8.37
N TYR A 81 -30.56 -7.44 -8.67
CA TYR A 81 -29.47 -7.84 -9.56
C TYR A 81 -28.12 -7.56 -8.91
N VAL A 82 -27.22 -8.54 -9.00
CA VAL A 82 -25.79 -8.38 -8.63
C VAL A 82 -24.97 -8.43 -9.90
N PHE A 83 -24.13 -7.42 -10.11
CA PHE A 83 -23.18 -7.36 -11.21
C PHE A 83 -21.79 -7.67 -10.71
N ASN A 84 -21.17 -8.70 -11.30
CA ASN A 84 -19.77 -9.06 -11.09
C ASN A 84 -18.98 -8.76 -12.37
N GLY A 85 -18.19 -7.69 -12.34
CA GLY A 85 -17.44 -7.24 -13.51
C GLY A 85 -16.81 -5.87 -13.31
N SER A 86 -16.30 -5.28 -14.40
CA SER A 86 -15.66 -3.98 -14.38
C SER A 86 -16.61 -2.87 -14.81
N VAL A 87 -16.68 -1.82 -14.02
CA VAL A 87 -17.29 -0.54 -14.38
C VAL A 87 -16.20 0.39 -14.89
N ILE A 88 -16.37 0.87 -16.12
CA ILE A 88 -15.42 1.77 -16.77
C ILE A 88 -16.13 3.12 -17.00
N ASP A 89 -15.55 4.20 -16.48
CA ASP A 89 -15.98 5.54 -16.80
C ASP A 89 -15.52 5.89 -18.23
N THR A 90 -16.47 5.94 -19.16
CA THR A 90 -16.18 6.16 -20.57
C THR A 90 -15.64 7.57 -20.89
N ARG A 91 -15.87 8.54 -20.00
CA ARG A 91 -15.37 9.94 -20.15
C ARG A 91 -13.87 10.01 -19.83
N THR A 92 -13.44 9.29 -18.80
CA THR A 92 -12.04 9.27 -18.32
C THR A 92 -11.27 8.03 -18.76
N ARG A 93 -11.98 7.01 -19.29
CA ARG A 93 -11.48 5.66 -19.59
C ARG A 93 -10.92 4.93 -18.37
N GLN A 94 -11.27 5.38 -17.17
CA GLN A 94 -10.81 4.76 -15.93
C GLN A 94 -11.65 3.53 -15.59
N ASN A 95 -11.00 2.42 -15.29
CA ASN A 95 -11.64 1.26 -14.69
C ASN A 95 -11.83 1.52 -13.19
N LEU A 96 -13.05 1.92 -12.81
CA LEU A 96 -13.40 2.27 -11.43
C LEU A 96 -13.33 1.06 -10.51
N THR A 97 -13.71 -0.12 -10.98
CA THR A 97 -13.63 -1.37 -10.22
C THR A 97 -12.19 -1.72 -9.90
N GLN A 98 -11.28 -1.63 -10.88
CA GLN A 98 -9.87 -1.92 -10.65
C GLN A 98 -9.24 -0.90 -9.70
N ALA A 99 -9.52 0.39 -9.89
CA ALA A 99 -9.05 1.43 -8.98
C ALA A 99 -9.52 1.19 -7.53
N ARG A 100 -10.75 0.71 -7.39
CA ARG A 100 -11.29 0.36 -6.08
C ARG A 100 -10.64 -0.86 -5.45
N LYS A 101 -10.41 -1.92 -6.23
CA LYS A 101 -9.66 -3.11 -5.79
C LYS A 101 -8.24 -2.74 -5.38
N ASP A 102 -7.56 -1.93 -6.16
CA ASP A 102 -6.21 -1.43 -5.84
C ASP A 102 -6.20 -0.66 -4.51
N ASP A 103 -7.24 0.16 -4.27
CA ASP A 103 -7.39 0.94 -3.02
C ASP A 103 -7.65 0.05 -1.80
N LEU A 104 -8.48 -0.99 -1.95
CA LEU A 104 -8.75 -1.97 -0.90
C LEU A 104 -7.51 -2.80 -0.52
N MET A 105 -6.61 -3.01 -1.48
CA MET A 105 -5.38 -3.77 -1.29
C MET A 105 -4.18 -2.92 -0.87
N LYS A 106 -4.36 -1.62 -0.62
CA LYS A 106 -3.26 -0.76 -0.15
C LYS A 106 -2.64 -1.28 1.13
N VAL A 107 -1.33 -1.21 1.19
CA VAL A 107 -0.51 -1.59 2.34
C VAL A 107 -0.11 -0.35 3.12
N ASP A 108 -0.15 -0.42 4.43
CA ASP A 108 0.49 0.60 5.28
C ASP A 108 2.02 0.42 5.20
N TYR A 109 2.64 1.11 4.24
CA TYR A 109 4.09 1.02 3.97
C TYR A 109 4.93 1.33 5.21
N ALA A 110 4.49 2.27 6.05
CA ALA A 110 5.23 2.67 7.24
C ALA A 110 5.31 1.58 8.32
N LYS A 111 4.43 0.59 8.25
CA LYS A 111 4.41 -0.56 9.16
C LYS A 111 5.17 -1.78 8.65
N LEU A 112 5.79 -1.70 7.47
CA LEU A 112 6.59 -2.81 6.96
C LEU A 112 7.90 -2.95 7.75
N PRO A 113 8.29 -4.16 8.16
CA PRO A 113 9.54 -4.42 8.90
C PRO A 113 10.74 -4.42 7.94
N LEU A 114 11.17 -3.23 7.49
CA LEU A 114 12.21 -3.08 6.46
C LEU A 114 13.58 -3.63 6.88
N ASP A 115 13.82 -3.82 8.17
CA ASP A 115 15.00 -4.48 8.73
C ASP A 115 15.08 -5.98 8.41
N GLN A 116 13.94 -6.59 8.03
CA GLN A 116 13.83 -7.98 7.59
C GLN A 116 14.02 -8.14 6.07
N ALA A 117 14.34 -7.08 5.37
CA ALA A 117 14.53 -7.09 3.92
C ALA A 117 16.00 -6.92 3.52
N VAL A 118 16.38 -7.47 2.37
CA VAL A 118 17.64 -7.14 1.69
C VAL A 118 17.49 -5.76 1.09
N ARG A 119 18.42 -4.84 1.41
CA ARG A 119 18.37 -3.46 0.94
C ARG A 119 19.35 -3.22 -0.18
N ILE A 120 18.86 -2.75 -1.31
CA ILE A 120 19.66 -2.27 -2.45
C ILE A 120 19.42 -0.78 -2.62
N ARG A 121 20.50 0.01 -2.72
CA ARG A 121 20.44 1.44 -2.96
C ARG A 121 21.18 1.80 -4.24
N VAL A 122 20.51 2.57 -5.10
CA VAL A 122 21.07 3.11 -6.34
C VAL A 122 20.97 4.64 -6.31
N GLY A 123 22.05 5.31 -6.63
CA GLY A 123 22.12 6.78 -6.59
C GLY A 123 21.87 7.34 -5.19
N LYS A 124 21.08 8.41 -5.07
CA LYS A 124 20.71 9.03 -3.78
C LYS A 124 19.72 8.19 -2.97
N GLY A 125 18.98 7.28 -3.64
CA GLY A 125 18.03 6.38 -3.01
C GLY A 125 16.78 7.07 -2.46
N THR A 126 16.33 8.16 -3.08
CA THR A 126 15.24 9.00 -2.57
C THR A 126 13.87 8.38 -2.74
N ARG A 127 13.69 7.57 -3.79
CA ARG A 127 12.44 6.84 -4.07
C ARG A 127 12.53 5.45 -3.47
N GLN A 128 11.54 5.06 -2.69
CA GLN A 128 11.58 3.79 -2.00
C GLN A 128 10.42 2.90 -2.42
N PHE A 129 10.69 1.62 -2.54
CA PHE A 129 9.68 0.59 -2.70
C PHE A 129 10.18 -0.73 -2.14
N VAL A 130 9.28 -1.64 -1.87
CA VAL A 130 9.60 -2.99 -1.44
C VAL A 130 9.17 -4.00 -2.49
N THR A 131 9.82 -5.17 -2.48
CA THR A 131 9.40 -6.32 -3.29
C THR A 131 9.36 -7.57 -2.43
N PHE A 132 8.45 -8.49 -2.79
CA PHE A 132 8.47 -9.87 -2.31
C PHE A 132 8.99 -10.72 -3.45
N GLU A 133 10.12 -11.39 -3.23
CA GLU A 133 10.83 -12.09 -4.30
C GLU A 133 11.32 -13.47 -3.88
N ASP A 134 11.28 -14.40 -4.83
CA ASP A 134 11.81 -15.75 -4.66
C ASP A 134 13.14 -15.89 -5.42
N PRO A 135 14.19 -16.48 -4.81
CA PRO A 135 15.50 -16.68 -5.46
C PRO A 135 15.46 -17.49 -6.77
N ASN A 136 14.46 -18.33 -6.96
CA ASN A 136 14.31 -19.15 -8.17
C ASN A 136 13.32 -18.55 -9.19
N CYS A 137 12.75 -17.37 -8.90
CA CYS A 137 11.74 -16.77 -9.75
C CYS A 137 12.35 -16.14 -11.02
N GLY A 138 11.99 -16.66 -12.19
CA GLY A 138 12.41 -16.10 -13.48
C GLY A 138 11.92 -14.68 -13.71
N PHE A 139 10.70 -14.34 -13.26
CA PHE A 139 10.15 -12.98 -13.34
C PHE A 139 10.86 -12.01 -12.38
N CYS A 140 11.35 -12.47 -11.22
CA CYS A 140 12.21 -11.65 -10.36
C CYS A 140 13.53 -11.33 -11.06
N ARG A 141 14.14 -12.32 -11.71
CA ARG A 141 15.34 -12.08 -12.53
C ARG A 141 15.07 -11.08 -13.65
N LYS A 142 13.93 -11.18 -14.32
CA LYS A 142 13.54 -10.20 -15.35
C LYS A 142 13.41 -8.80 -14.74
N LEU A 143 12.73 -8.65 -13.60
CA LEU A 143 12.58 -7.38 -12.90
C LEU A 143 13.96 -6.75 -12.62
N HIS A 144 14.91 -7.50 -12.06
CA HIS A 144 16.26 -6.98 -11.76
C HIS A 144 17.05 -6.58 -13.01
N ASN A 145 16.85 -7.24 -14.14
CA ASN A 145 17.43 -6.80 -15.41
C ASN A 145 16.80 -5.50 -15.91
N ASP A 146 15.48 -5.36 -15.79
CA ASP A 146 14.75 -4.14 -16.16
C ASP A 146 15.16 -2.97 -15.24
N LEU A 147 15.32 -3.20 -13.94
CA LEU A 147 15.72 -2.19 -12.95
C LEU A 147 17.11 -1.57 -13.21
N LYS A 148 17.95 -2.16 -14.09
CA LYS A 148 19.19 -1.51 -14.54
C LYS A 148 18.94 -0.16 -15.22
N GLY A 149 17.75 0.02 -15.81
CA GLY A 149 17.33 1.29 -16.40
C GLY A 149 16.76 2.32 -15.41
N LEU A 150 16.53 1.92 -14.16
CA LEU A 150 15.99 2.80 -13.14
C LEU A 150 17.09 3.44 -12.31
N THR A 151 17.00 4.73 -12.06
CA THR A 151 17.97 5.49 -11.27
C THR A 151 17.36 6.03 -9.98
N ASP A 152 18.19 6.30 -8.98
CA ASP A 152 17.84 6.99 -7.75
C ASP A 152 16.67 6.34 -6.97
N TYR A 153 16.92 5.11 -6.48
CA TYR A 153 15.95 4.38 -5.66
C TYR A 153 16.60 3.60 -4.52
N THR A 154 15.80 3.27 -3.51
CA THR A 154 16.10 2.24 -2.51
C THR A 154 15.05 1.15 -2.63
N LEU A 155 15.50 -0.07 -2.90
CA LEU A 155 14.68 -1.28 -2.97
C LEU A 155 14.90 -2.10 -1.70
N TYR A 156 13.81 -2.54 -1.07
CA TYR A 156 13.82 -3.49 0.03
C TYR A 156 13.20 -4.80 -0.44
N ILE A 157 13.96 -5.88 -0.46
CA ILE A 157 13.54 -7.19 -0.96
C ILE A 157 13.24 -8.09 0.23
N PHE A 158 11.96 -8.38 0.45
CA PHE A 158 11.57 -9.46 1.33
C PHE A 158 11.80 -10.78 0.63
N LEU A 159 12.77 -11.57 1.12
CA LEU A 159 12.99 -12.92 0.60
C LEU A 159 11.76 -13.76 0.90
N TYR A 160 11.10 -14.21 -0.15
CA TYR A 160 9.80 -14.88 -0.11
C TYR A 160 9.86 -16.22 -0.87
N PRO A 161 10.51 -17.25 -0.28
CA PRO A 161 10.79 -18.52 -0.95
C PRO A 161 9.55 -19.42 -0.97
N ILE A 162 8.72 -19.27 -2.00
CA ILE A 162 7.45 -20.00 -2.16
C ILE A 162 7.44 -21.01 -3.31
N LEU A 163 8.46 -21.01 -4.18
CA LEU A 163 8.44 -21.81 -5.40
C LEU A 163 9.00 -23.23 -5.21
N SER A 164 10.00 -23.39 -4.35
CA SER A 164 10.64 -24.70 -4.14
C SER A 164 11.40 -24.77 -2.82
N PRO A 165 11.74 -25.98 -2.33
CA PRO A 165 12.64 -26.13 -1.17
C PRO A 165 14.03 -25.49 -1.40
N ASP A 166 14.55 -25.57 -2.63
CA ASP A 166 15.82 -24.93 -3.02
C ASP A 166 15.77 -23.39 -2.91
N SER A 167 14.59 -22.79 -3.14
CA SER A 167 14.37 -21.36 -2.89
C SER A 167 14.64 -20.97 -1.44
N THR A 168 14.26 -21.82 -0.48
CA THR A 168 14.50 -21.59 0.94
C THR A 168 16.00 -21.64 1.26
N GLU A 169 16.72 -22.60 0.75
CA GLU A 169 18.16 -22.71 1.00
C GLU A 169 18.93 -21.54 0.36
N LYS A 170 18.58 -21.14 -0.85
CA LYS A 170 19.14 -19.95 -1.49
C LYS A 170 18.82 -18.67 -0.70
N ALA A 171 17.59 -18.52 -0.24
CA ALA A 171 17.19 -17.35 0.57
C ALA A 171 17.97 -17.28 1.89
N LYS A 172 18.20 -18.40 2.57
CA LYS A 172 19.07 -18.47 3.74
C LYS A 172 20.49 -18.04 3.40
N GLY A 173 21.06 -18.58 2.33
CA GLY A 173 22.41 -18.25 1.88
C GLY A 173 22.58 -16.75 1.57
N ILE A 174 21.60 -16.14 0.91
CA ILE A 174 21.57 -14.70 0.64
C ILE A 174 21.50 -13.89 1.94
N TRP A 175 20.58 -14.24 2.83
CA TRP A 175 20.39 -13.50 4.08
C TRP A 175 21.61 -13.56 4.99
N CYS A 176 22.26 -14.72 5.04
CA CYS A 176 23.41 -14.97 5.90
C CYS A 176 24.75 -14.53 5.30
N ALA A 177 24.74 -14.09 4.04
CA ALA A 177 25.94 -13.57 3.40
C ALA A 177 26.38 -12.25 4.04
N ARG A 178 27.71 -12.00 4.01
CA ARG A 178 28.30 -10.74 4.50
C ARG A 178 27.73 -9.51 3.78
N ASP A 179 27.54 -9.63 2.47
CA ASP A 179 26.90 -8.61 1.63
C ASP A 179 25.68 -9.24 0.94
N ARG A 180 24.53 -9.04 1.55
CA ARG A 180 23.24 -9.57 1.07
C ARG A 180 22.87 -9.02 -0.30
N ALA A 181 23.11 -7.71 -0.51
CA ALA A 181 22.76 -7.04 -1.76
C ALA A 181 23.63 -7.55 -2.92
N ALA A 182 24.94 -7.64 -2.72
CA ALA A 182 25.85 -8.20 -3.73
C ALA A 182 25.52 -9.67 -4.04
N THR A 183 25.21 -10.47 -3.01
CA THR A 183 24.85 -11.89 -3.18
C THR A 183 23.54 -12.05 -3.95
N TRP A 184 22.53 -11.24 -3.64
CA TRP A 184 21.27 -11.21 -4.38
C TRP A 184 21.48 -10.82 -5.84
N ASN A 185 22.22 -9.74 -6.09
CA ASN A 185 22.51 -9.28 -7.45
C ASN A 185 23.30 -10.31 -8.26
N ALA A 186 24.29 -10.98 -7.66
CA ALA A 186 25.05 -12.05 -8.32
C ALA A 186 24.12 -13.20 -8.74
N LEU A 187 23.15 -13.57 -7.91
CA LEU A 187 22.16 -14.60 -8.27
C LEU A 187 21.23 -14.12 -9.40
N MET A 188 20.64 -12.92 -9.25
CA MET A 188 19.63 -12.43 -10.19
C MET A 188 20.20 -12.02 -11.54
N LEU A 189 21.36 -11.40 -11.56
CA LEU A 189 21.94 -10.83 -12.79
C LEU A 189 22.97 -11.74 -13.47
N GLU A 190 23.63 -12.60 -12.69
CA GLU A 190 24.75 -13.42 -13.18
C GLU A 190 24.48 -14.93 -13.03
N GLY A 191 23.40 -15.32 -12.36
CA GLY A 191 23.05 -16.71 -12.11
C GLY A 191 23.97 -17.43 -11.11
N LYS A 192 24.81 -16.69 -10.37
CA LYS A 192 25.71 -17.26 -9.37
C LYS A 192 24.93 -17.70 -8.14
N ALA A 193 25.06 -18.96 -7.77
CA ALA A 193 24.42 -19.48 -6.57
C ALA A 193 24.97 -18.80 -5.30
N PRO A 194 24.13 -18.48 -4.32
CA PRO A 194 24.59 -17.97 -3.04
C PRO A 194 25.35 -19.03 -2.26
N PRO A 195 26.23 -18.64 -1.32
CA PRO A 195 26.91 -19.59 -0.44
C PRO A 195 25.88 -20.32 0.45
N ALA A 196 26.25 -21.52 0.92
CA ALA A 196 25.44 -22.19 1.94
C ALA A 196 25.39 -21.35 3.21
N ALA A 197 24.20 -21.27 3.84
CA ALA A 197 24.06 -20.57 5.10
C ALA A 197 24.74 -21.36 6.25
N PRO A 198 25.42 -20.68 7.19
CA PRO A 198 25.83 -21.31 8.45
C PRO A 198 24.64 -21.89 9.20
N ALA A 199 24.82 -23.02 9.87
CA ALA A 199 23.73 -23.74 10.56
C ALA A 199 23.08 -22.92 11.70
N ASP A 200 23.83 -22.01 12.31
CA ASP A 200 23.43 -21.14 13.41
C ASP A 200 22.91 -19.77 12.96
N CYS A 201 22.84 -19.53 11.64
CA CYS A 201 22.41 -18.25 11.11
C CYS A 201 20.91 -18.01 11.33
N LYS A 202 20.59 -16.93 12.04
CA LYS A 202 19.22 -16.47 12.25
C LYS A 202 18.73 -15.66 11.05
N HIS A 203 17.54 -15.98 10.57
CA HIS A 203 16.98 -15.35 9.38
C HIS A 203 15.47 -15.08 9.54
N PRO A 204 14.90 -14.05 8.87
CA PRO A 204 13.50 -13.66 9.01
C PRO A 204 12.56 -14.37 8.03
N LEU A 205 12.97 -15.44 7.36
CA LEU A 205 12.21 -16.02 6.23
C LEU A 205 10.80 -16.44 6.61
N GLU A 206 10.61 -17.04 7.80
CA GLU A 206 9.27 -17.41 8.25
C GLU A 206 8.40 -16.17 8.50
N ALA A 207 8.97 -15.13 9.12
CA ALA A 207 8.27 -13.86 9.32
C ALA A 207 7.91 -13.20 7.97
N ASN A 208 8.80 -13.25 6.99
CA ASN A 208 8.55 -12.75 5.64
C ASN A 208 7.42 -13.54 4.94
N LEU A 209 7.40 -14.88 5.08
CA LEU A 209 6.34 -15.71 4.55
C LEU A 209 4.98 -15.39 5.20
N GLN A 210 4.94 -15.20 6.52
CA GLN A 210 3.73 -14.79 7.24
C GLN A 210 3.28 -13.40 6.81
N LEU A 211 4.21 -12.45 6.68
CA LEU A 211 3.93 -11.10 6.21
C LEU A 211 3.33 -11.12 4.79
N GLY A 212 3.95 -11.84 3.86
CA GLY A 212 3.46 -11.95 2.49
C GLY A 212 2.05 -12.54 2.43
N ARG A 213 1.78 -13.64 3.18
CA ARG A 213 0.44 -14.21 3.30
C ARG A 213 -0.58 -13.22 3.86
N LYS A 214 -0.24 -12.53 4.96
CA LYS A 214 -1.10 -11.51 5.59
C LYS A 214 -1.43 -10.36 4.64
N LEU A 215 -0.48 -9.99 3.82
CA LEU A 215 -0.66 -8.95 2.80
C LEU A 215 -1.31 -9.49 1.51
N GLY A 216 -1.63 -10.76 1.39
CA GLY A 216 -2.21 -11.35 0.18
C GLY A 216 -1.24 -11.36 -1.00
N VAL A 217 0.06 -11.53 -0.76
CA VAL A 217 1.07 -11.71 -1.82
C VAL A 217 1.02 -13.15 -2.32
N ASN A 218 0.41 -13.35 -3.49
CA ASN A 218 0.17 -14.68 -4.06
C ASN A 218 1.18 -15.07 -5.14
N GLY A 219 2.17 -14.22 -5.44
CA GLY A 219 3.18 -14.48 -6.45
C GLY A 219 4.35 -13.52 -6.37
N THR A 220 5.43 -13.88 -7.05
CA THR A 220 6.67 -13.12 -7.11
C THR A 220 7.04 -12.74 -8.54
N PRO A 221 7.60 -11.54 -8.75
CA PRO A 221 7.73 -10.47 -7.77
C PRO A 221 6.39 -9.79 -7.48
N THR A 222 6.19 -9.23 -6.28
CA THR A 222 5.12 -8.27 -6.00
C THR A 222 5.76 -7.01 -5.45
N LEU A 223 5.53 -5.87 -6.11
CA LEU A 223 6.06 -4.56 -5.72
C LEU A 223 5.03 -3.82 -4.86
N ILE A 224 5.52 -3.09 -3.85
CA ILE A 224 4.70 -2.21 -3.00
C ILE A 224 5.43 -0.87 -2.87
N PHE A 225 4.72 0.23 -3.15
CA PHE A 225 5.25 1.59 -3.14
C PHE A 225 4.92 2.32 -1.84
N GLN A 226 5.57 3.48 -1.62
CA GLN A 226 5.39 4.26 -0.38
C GLN A 226 3.95 4.75 -0.14
N ASP A 227 3.15 4.89 -1.19
CA ASP A 227 1.73 5.21 -1.10
C ASP A 227 0.84 4.00 -0.76
N GLY A 228 1.46 2.84 -0.52
CA GLY A 228 0.80 1.58 -0.25
C GLY A 228 0.29 0.84 -1.47
N SER A 229 0.36 1.44 -2.64
CA SER A 229 -0.09 0.82 -3.90
C SER A 229 0.77 -0.39 -4.28
N ARG A 230 0.19 -1.32 -5.05
CA ARG A 230 0.83 -2.57 -5.44
C ARG A 230 0.94 -2.73 -6.94
N MET A 231 1.97 -3.46 -7.37
CA MET A 231 2.12 -3.96 -8.74
C MET A 231 2.55 -5.42 -8.67
N PRO A 232 1.66 -6.38 -8.96
CA PRO A 232 2.02 -7.79 -9.04
C PRO A 232 2.75 -8.09 -10.36
N GLY A 233 3.74 -8.98 -10.28
CA GLY A 233 4.55 -9.40 -11.43
C GLY A 233 5.69 -8.46 -11.79
N ALA A 234 6.50 -8.89 -12.76
CA ALA A 234 7.59 -8.07 -13.29
C ALA A 234 7.01 -6.91 -14.10
N SER A 235 7.36 -5.70 -13.71
CA SER A 235 6.89 -4.47 -14.33
C SER A 235 8.03 -3.77 -15.06
N SER A 236 7.72 -3.09 -16.17
CA SER A 236 8.72 -2.30 -16.89
C SER A 236 9.16 -1.06 -16.11
N VAL A 237 10.32 -0.51 -16.45
CA VAL A 237 10.83 0.73 -15.84
C VAL A 237 9.84 1.86 -15.98
N GLU A 238 9.21 2.00 -17.15
CA GLU A 238 8.21 3.04 -17.44
C GLU A 238 7.00 2.93 -16.51
N ALA A 239 6.50 1.72 -16.28
CA ALA A 239 5.38 1.49 -15.35
C ALA A 239 5.76 1.83 -13.90
N ILE A 240 6.97 1.48 -13.47
CA ILE A 240 7.50 1.83 -12.15
C ILE A 240 7.66 3.35 -12.01
N GLU A 241 8.21 4.03 -13.03
CA GLU A 241 8.34 5.50 -13.05
C GLU A 241 6.97 6.20 -12.97
N GLN A 242 5.97 5.72 -13.74
CA GLN A 242 4.60 6.24 -13.67
C GLN A 242 4.02 6.08 -12.25
N ARG A 243 4.28 4.96 -11.60
CA ARG A 243 3.81 4.73 -10.23
C ARG A 243 4.50 5.68 -9.23
N PHE A 244 5.80 5.90 -9.34
CA PHE A 244 6.49 6.89 -8.51
C PHE A 244 5.98 8.32 -8.74
N ALA A 245 5.63 8.67 -9.97
CA ALA A 245 5.04 9.98 -10.27
C ALA A 245 3.63 10.14 -9.66
N ALA A 246 2.82 9.09 -9.67
CA ALA A 246 1.49 9.09 -9.07
C ALA A 246 1.54 9.18 -7.53
N ALA A 247 2.52 8.55 -6.88
CA ALA A 247 2.67 8.55 -5.42
C ALA A 247 3.13 9.89 -4.83
N LYS A 248 3.56 10.86 -5.66
CA LYS A 248 3.98 12.20 -5.22
C LYS A 248 2.83 13.20 -5.10
N LYS A 249 1.63 12.84 -5.56
CA LYS A 249 0.43 13.69 -5.50
C LYS A 249 -0.39 13.38 -4.26
#